data_c20589e2318de79826c138b7836b1ac1
#
_entry.id   c20589e2318de79826c138b7836b1ac1
#
_cell.length_a   1.000
_cell.length_b   1.000
_cell.length_c   1.000
_cell.angle_alpha   90.00
_cell.angle_beta   90.00
_cell.angle_gamma   90.00
#
_symmetry.space_group_name_H-M   'P 1'
#
loop_
_entity.id
_entity.type
_entity.pdbx_description
1 polymer ?
#
loop_
_entity_poly.entity_id
_entity_poly.type
_entity_poly.pdbx_seq_one_letter_code
_entity_poly.pdbx_strand_id
1 'polypeptide(L)'
;MFLIRSGAIEGYEQLVSQLGHNPAQILREAGFSSAQLRDPNTYVSYTRLADLLDATASRCMEPLFGLRLAARQSILALGEIALSIRQQETLGDALTYADQHISLHAHGVHVQQYPHGELLELQLGFDFTNTTGLAQLMQLSAGQAYNTIAQMVENAGTQLKIHLPQALPEALREGALQLPEKYVGHVLFGSHFGGVSFPLSWAGRKPHYDEQLLREHFQQRIKMLESIYPGNLQAQVRHIISNLLPSGECNIERVAVGLNLHPRVLQKRLQGEGTSFRELLQRTRMEIAQRHLQHGQLSVTDLALNLGYADVAIFSRNFKRWTGFSPSRWRALHQEGEPR
;
A
#
# COMPACT_ATOMS: atom_id res chain seq x y z
N MET A 1 15.37 9.36 1.88
CA MET A 1 14.49 9.33 0.67
C MET A 1 13.18 8.71 1.09
N PHE A 2 12.06 9.36 0.81
CA PHE A 2 10.74 8.87 1.18
C PHE A 2 10.19 8.00 0.06
N LEU A 3 9.75 6.80 0.38
CA LEU A 3 9.26 5.82 -0.57
C LEU A 3 7.86 5.36 -0.18
N ILE A 4 7.05 5.03 -1.17
CA ILE A 4 5.71 4.48 -0.98
C ILE A 4 5.48 3.34 -1.98
N ARG A 5 4.69 2.35 -1.61
CA ARG A 5 4.25 1.29 -2.54
C ARG A 5 3.39 1.90 -3.64
N SER A 6 3.62 1.51 -4.89
CA SER A 6 2.85 1.97 -6.04
C SER A 6 1.36 1.59 -5.97
N GLY A 7 1.02 0.54 -5.21
CA GLY A 7 -0.36 0.18 -4.90
C GLY A 7 -1.17 1.27 -4.17
N ALA A 8 -0.49 2.26 -3.55
CA ALA A 8 -1.15 3.41 -2.94
C ALA A 8 -1.99 4.23 -3.94
N ILE A 9 -1.67 4.18 -5.24
CA ILE A 9 -2.44 4.83 -6.31
C ILE A 9 -3.16 3.82 -7.21
N GLU A 10 -3.54 2.66 -6.66
CA GLU A 10 -4.40 1.71 -7.39
C GLU A 10 -5.66 2.42 -7.90
N GLY A 11 -6.02 2.17 -9.16
CA GLY A 11 -7.15 2.84 -9.82
C GLY A 11 -6.83 4.19 -10.47
N TYR A 12 -5.59 4.68 -10.37
CA TYR A 12 -5.17 5.97 -10.95
C TYR A 12 -5.43 6.04 -12.46
N GLU A 13 -4.95 5.06 -13.24
CA GLU A 13 -5.07 5.08 -14.70
C GLU A 13 -6.54 5.06 -15.15
N GLN A 14 -7.38 4.29 -14.46
CA GLN A 14 -8.82 4.24 -14.76
C GLN A 14 -9.50 5.58 -14.44
N LEU A 15 -9.18 6.20 -13.30
CA LEU A 15 -9.77 7.49 -12.91
C LEU A 15 -9.38 8.57 -13.92
N VAL A 16 -8.10 8.69 -14.27
CA VAL A 16 -7.60 9.67 -15.24
C VAL A 16 -8.27 9.50 -16.60
N SER A 17 -8.39 8.24 -17.08
CA SER A 17 -9.07 7.93 -18.34
C SER A 17 -10.55 8.32 -18.32
N GLN A 18 -11.25 8.11 -17.20
CA GLN A 18 -12.66 8.51 -17.04
C GLN A 18 -12.84 10.03 -16.99
N LEU A 19 -11.83 10.76 -16.52
CA LEU A 19 -11.79 12.22 -16.58
C LEU A 19 -11.40 12.75 -17.97
N GLY A 20 -11.25 11.88 -18.98
CA GLY A 20 -10.99 12.24 -20.37
C GLY A 20 -9.53 12.52 -20.71
N HIS A 21 -8.59 12.14 -19.84
CA HIS A 21 -7.16 12.38 -20.03
C HIS A 21 -6.37 11.09 -20.26
N ASN A 22 -5.16 11.24 -20.83
CA ASN A 22 -4.25 10.11 -21.05
C ASN A 22 -3.33 9.89 -19.85
N PRO A 23 -3.54 8.82 -19.04
CA PRO A 23 -2.74 8.58 -17.85
C PRO A 23 -1.25 8.34 -18.16
N ALA A 24 -0.94 7.65 -19.25
CA ALA A 24 0.45 7.35 -19.61
C ALA A 24 1.25 8.61 -19.97
N GLN A 25 0.59 9.64 -20.48
CA GLN A 25 1.24 10.93 -20.72
C GLN A 25 1.56 11.63 -19.41
N ILE A 26 0.60 11.74 -18.49
CA ILE A 26 0.77 12.44 -17.21
C ILE A 26 1.85 11.73 -16.37
N LEU A 27 1.81 10.39 -16.33
CA LEU A 27 2.82 9.57 -15.63
C LEU A 27 4.23 9.85 -16.15
N ARG A 28 4.43 9.87 -17.48
CA ARG A 28 5.75 10.13 -18.08
C ARG A 28 6.26 11.54 -17.76
N GLU A 29 5.40 12.54 -17.81
CA GLU A 29 5.75 13.93 -17.48
C GLU A 29 6.15 14.09 -16.02
N ALA A 30 5.54 13.30 -15.12
CA ALA A 30 5.90 13.22 -13.70
C ALA A 30 7.11 12.29 -13.41
N GLY A 31 7.73 11.71 -14.45
CA GLY A 31 8.89 10.83 -14.34
C GLY A 31 8.58 9.42 -13.86
N PHE A 32 7.33 8.96 -14.04
CA PHE A 32 6.92 7.57 -13.80
C PHE A 32 6.86 6.78 -15.10
N SER A 33 7.18 5.49 -15.01
CA SER A 33 6.89 4.54 -16.07
C SER A 33 5.68 3.67 -15.69
N SER A 34 4.86 3.30 -16.66
CA SER A 34 3.76 2.35 -16.42
C SER A 34 4.26 1.00 -15.87
N ALA A 35 5.52 0.65 -16.14
CA ALA A 35 6.13 -0.56 -15.60
C ALA A 35 6.29 -0.51 -14.06
N GLN A 36 6.54 0.67 -13.49
CA GLN A 36 6.65 0.85 -12.03
C GLN A 36 5.32 0.70 -11.31
N LEU A 37 4.21 0.90 -12.00
CA LEU A 37 2.85 0.83 -11.43
C LEU A 37 2.17 -0.52 -11.66
N ARG A 38 2.75 -1.40 -12.49
CA ARG A 38 2.19 -2.75 -12.75
C ARG A 38 2.25 -3.68 -11.54
N ASP A 39 3.32 -3.59 -10.76
CA ASP A 39 3.46 -4.35 -9.52
C ASP A 39 3.19 -3.40 -8.35
N PRO A 40 2.06 -3.57 -7.62
CA PRO A 40 1.67 -2.70 -6.51
C PRO A 40 2.66 -2.70 -5.34
N ASN A 41 3.62 -3.63 -5.33
CA ASN A 41 4.68 -3.70 -4.33
C ASN A 41 5.98 -2.99 -4.77
N THR A 42 6.01 -2.36 -5.95
CA THR A 42 7.13 -1.52 -6.36
C THR A 42 7.16 -0.25 -5.51
N TYR A 43 8.29 0.05 -4.88
CA TYR A 43 8.46 1.29 -4.16
C TYR A 43 8.86 2.42 -5.10
N VAL A 44 8.14 3.53 -4.99
CA VAL A 44 8.36 4.75 -5.78
C VAL A 44 8.61 5.95 -4.87
N SER A 45 9.18 7.03 -5.40
CA SER A 45 9.39 8.26 -4.64
C SER A 45 8.06 8.83 -4.15
N TYR A 46 7.93 9.01 -2.83
CA TYR A 46 6.70 9.49 -2.22
C TYR A 46 6.44 10.97 -2.55
N THR A 47 7.47 11.79 -2.57
CA THR A 47 7.36 13.20 -2.96
C THR A 47 6.96 13.35 -4.43
N ARG A 48 7.56 12.57 -5.34
CA ARG A 48 7.14 12.56 -6.76
C ARG A 48 5.71 12.08 -6.94
N LEU A 49 5.26 11.11 -6.12
CA LEU A 49 3.87 10.66 -6.17
C LEU A 49 2.92 11.77 -5.74
N ALA A 50 3.27 12.55 -4.71
CA ALA A 50 2.50 13.72 -4.32
C ALA A 50 2.42 14.75 -5.46
N ASP A 51 3.56 15.07 -6.11
CA ASP A 51 3.61 15.97 -7.25
C ASP A 51 2.80 15.45 -8.44
N LEU A 52 2.81 14.13 -8.69
CA LEU A 52 1.97 13.49 -9.70
C LEU A 52 0.48 13.74 -9.44
N LEU A 53 0.03 13.56 -8.18
CA LEU A 53 -1.38 13.76 -7.81
C LEU A 53 -1.81 15.21 -8.05
N ASP A 54 -0.96 16.18 -7.70
CA ASP A 54 -1.22 17.62 -7.89
C ASP A 54 -1.27 18.01 -9.38
N ALA A 55 -0.28 17.57 -10.14
CA ALA A 55 -0.25 17.77 -11.60
C ALA A 55 -1.48 17.16 -12.28
N THR A 56 -1.93 15.99 -11.81
CA THR A 56 -3.12 15.33 -12.32
C THR A 56 -4.39 16.08 -11.94
N ALA A 57 -4.52 16.51 -10.67
CA ALA A 57 -5.64 17.31 -10.21
C ALA A 57 -5.80 18.59 -11.02
N SER A 58 -4.68 19.29 -11.26
CA SER A 58 -4.65 20.52 -12.07
C SER A 58 -5.02 20.27 -13.52
N ARG A 59 -4.45 19.24 -14.15
CA ARG A 59 -4.72 18.91 -15.57
C ARG A 59 -6.15 18.44 -15.80
N CYS A 60 -6.69 17.65 -14.89
CA CYS A 60 -8.06 17.15 -14.95
C CYS A 60 -9.09 18.17 -14.45
N MET A 61 -8.67 19.35 -13.96
CA MET A 61 -9.53 20.34 -13.29
C MET A 61 -10.37 19.72 -12.16
N GLU A 62 -9.76 18.77 -11.42
CA GLU A 62 -10.41 18.01 -10.37
C GLU A 62 -9.72 18.26 -9.01
N PRO A 63 -10.09 19.31 -8.27
CA PRO A 63 -9.46 19.67 -7.01
C PRO A 63 -9.63 18.63 -5.90
N LEU A 64 -10.54 17.66 -6.08
CA LEU A 64 -10.76 16.54 -5.16
C LEU A 64 -10.20 15.22 -5.69
N PHE A 65 -9.18 15.27 -6.56
CA PHE A 65 -8.62 14.10 -7.21
C PHE A 65 -8.16 13.02 -6.21
N GLY A 66 -7.46 13.42 -5.14
CA GLY A 66 -7.03 12.51 -4.09
C GLY A 66 -8.19 11.78 -3.40
N LEU A 67 -9.27 12.49 -3.05
CA LEU A 67 -10.49 11.89 -2.49
C LEU A 67 -11.20 10.97 -3.50
N ARG A 68 -11.29 11.37 -4.78
CA ARG A 68 -11.90 10.52 -5.82
C ARG A 68 -11.12 9.23 -6.03
N LEU A 69 -9.80 9.31 -5.98
CA LEU A 69 -8.96 8.13 -6.07
C LEU A 69 -9.17 7.21 -4.85
N ALA A 70 -9.13 7.77 -3.63
CA ALA A 70 -9.38 7.02 -2.41
C ALA A 70 -10.78 6.37 -2.40
N ALA A 71 -11.82 7.05 -2.90
CA ALA A 71 -13.18 6.50 -2.92
C ALA A 71 -13.31 5.19 -3.72
N ARG A 72 -12.39 4.94 -4.66
CA ARG A 72 -12.33 3.73 -5.48
C ARG A 72 -11.54 2.60 -4.85
N GLN A 73 -10.81 2.91 -3.78
CA GLN A 73 -9.90 1.98 -3.13
C GLN A 73 -10.57 1.29 -1.93
N SER A 74 -10.11 0.10 -1.64
CA SER A 74 -10.41 -0.63 -0.42
C SER A 74 -9.24 -0.54 0.56
N ILE A 75 -9.39 -1.10 1.75
CA ILE A 75 -8.30 -1.29 2.73
C ILE A 75 -7.05 -1.96 2.11
N LEU A 76 -7.23 -2.71 1.04
CA LEU A 76 -6.17 -3.46 0.36
C LEU A 76 -5.16 -2.57 -0.36
N ALA A 77 -5.44 -1.27 -0.55
CA ALA A 77 -4.46 -0.29 -0.99
C ALA A 77 -3.25 -0.22 -0.02
N LEU A 78 -3.47 -0.52 1.29
CA LEU A 78 -2.41 -0.66 2.29
C LEU A 78 -1.57 -1.94 2.12
N GLY A 79 -1.95 -2.84 1.22
CA GLY A 79 -1.26 -4.10 0.97
C GLY A 79 -1.39 -5.10 2.11
N GLU A 80 -0.29 -5.79 2.43
CA GLU A 80 -0.29 -6.86 3.41
C GLU A 80 -0.60 -6.39 4.85
N ILE A 81 -0.33 -5.11 5.17
CA ILE A 81 -0.70 -4.52 6.46
C ILE A 81 -2.22 -4.65 6.66
N ALA A 82 -3.01 -4.45 5.60
CA ALA A 82 -4.46 -4.56 5.66
C ALA A 82 -4.95 -5.93 6.16
N LEU A 83 -4.25 -7.01 5.80
CA LEU A 83 -4.59 -8.36 6.24
C LEU A 83 -4.27 -8.58 7.72
N SER A 84 -3.13 -8.05 8.16
CA SER A 84 -2.67 -8.19 9.55
C SER A 84 -3.45 -7.30 10.53
N ILE A 85 -3.82 -6.09 10.14
CA ILE A 85 -4.70 -5.19 10.90
C ILE A 85 -6.03 -5.87 11.25
N ARG A 86 -6.59 -6.63 10.31
CA ARG A 86 -7.87 -7.33 10.51
C ARG A 86 -7.82 -8.47 11.51
N GLN A 87 -6.64 -9.02 11.80
CA GLN A 87 -6.47 -10.14 12.72
C GLN A 87 -6.36 -9.70 14.18
N GLN A 88 -6.34 -8.39 14.44
CA GLN A 88 -6.22 -7.84 15.79
C GLN A 88 -7.52 -8.04 16.59
N GLU A 89 -7.40 -8.09 17.91
CA GLU A 89 -8.55 -8.34 18.79
C GLU A 89 -9.51 -7.14 18.85
N THR A 90 -8.96 -5.93 18.85
CA THR A 90 -9.74 -4.69 18.87
C THR A 90 -9.33 -3.71 17.78
N LEU A 91 -10.17 -2.73 17.49
CA LEU A 91 -9.83 -1.64 16.57
C LEU A 91 -8.63 -0.84 17.09
N GLY A 92 -8.51 -0.62 18.39
CA GLY A 92 -7.36 0.04 19.00
C GLY A 92 -6.04 -0.71 18.76
N ASP A 93 -6.06 -2.04 18.92
CA ASP A 93 -4.91 -2.89 18.60
C ASP A 93 -4.58 -2.83 17.10
N ALA A 94 -5.60 -2.86 16.25
CA ALA A 94 -5.45 -2.74 14.80
C ALA A 94 -4.78 -1.42 14.38
N LEU A 95 -5.16 -0.31 15.00
CA LEU A 95 -4.56 1.00 14.75
C LEU A 95 -3.12 1.08 15.27
N THR A 96 -2.85 0.52 16.44
CA THR A 96 -1.50 0.44 17.01
C THR A 96 -0.60 -0.42 16.12
N TYR A 97 -1.10 -1.55 15.66
CA TYR A 97 -0.38 -2.41 14.72
C TYR A 97 -0.10 -1.69 13.39
N ALA A 98 -1.10 -0.95 12.86
CA ALA A 98 -0.92 -0.17 11.63
C ALA A 98 0.19 0.87 11.78
N ASP A 99 0.21 1.64 12.88
CA ASP A 99 1.23 2.65 13.15
C ASP A 99 2.63 2.04 13.21
N GLN A 100 2.80 0.93 13.94
CA GLN A 100 4.07 0.23 14.06
C GLN A 100 4.62 -0.31 12.74
N HIS A 101 3.75 -0.60 11.76
CA HIS A 101 4.10 -1.25 10.51
C HIS A 101 3.86 -0.39 9.27
N ILE A 102 3.44 0.88 9.44
CA ILE A 102 3.12 1.76 8.31
C ILE A 102 4.32 1.98 7.37
N SER A 103 5.53 1.85 7.89
CA SER A 103 6.76 1.91 7.10
C SER A 103 6.85 0.83 6.00
N LEU A 104 6.13 -0.30 6.15
CA LEU A 104 6.01 -1.32 5.11
C LEU A 104 5.15 -0.86 3.92
N HIS A 105 4.29 0.13 4.13
CA HIS A 105 3.48 0.75 3.09
C HIS A 105 4.16 2.01 2.54
N ALA A 106 4.59 2.90 3.43
CA ALA A 106 5.20 4.17 3.07
C ALA A 106 6.20 4.66 4.13
N HIS A 107 7.36 5.13 3.69
CA HIS A 107 8.33 5.80 4.55
C HIS A 107 8.11 7.31 4.54
N GLY A 108 8.03 7.92 5.72
CA GLY A 108 7.82 9.36 5.89
C GLY A 108 6.35 9.75 6.01
N VAL A 109 5.49 8.81 6.35
CA VAL A 109 4.15 9.05 6.89
C VAL A 109 4.09 8.52 8.30
N HIS A 110 3.37 9.20 9.18
CA HIS A 110 3.09 8.76 10.53
C HIS A 110 1.61 8.98 10.85
N VAL A 111 1.09 8.14 11.74
CA VAL A 111 -0.30 8.16 12.18
C VAL A 111 -0.31 8.31 13.68
N GLN A 112 -0.79 9.43 14.18
CA GLN A 112 -0.84 9.69 15.61
C GLN A 112 -2.28 9.63 16.11
N GLN A 113 -2.47 9.00 17.28
CA GLN A 113 -3.77 8.83 17.91
C GLN A 113 -3.92 9.86 19.02
N TYR A 114 -4.95 10.72 18.92
CA TYR A 114 -5.27 11.73 19.92
C TYR A 114 -6.68 11.55 20.44
N PRO A 115 -6.87 11.08 21.68
CA PRO A 115 -8.17 11.12 22.34
C PRO A 115 -8.56 12.60 22.59
N HIS A 116 -9.73 13.01 22.10
CA HIS A 116 -10.28 14.36 22.29
C HIS A 116 -11.76 14.27 22.72
N GLY A 117 -12.03 14.39 24.00
CA GLY A 117 -13.36 14.18 24.56
C GLY A 117 -13.86 12.76 24.29
N GLU A 118 -15.00 12.63 23.62
CA GLU A 118 -15.59 11.34 23.24
C GLU A 118 -15.08 10.82 21.88
N LEU A 119 -14.19 11.56 21.21
CA LEU A 119 -13.65 11.21 19.91
C LEU A 119 -12.22 10.71 20.01
N LEU A 120 -11.84 9.85 19.08
CA LEU A 120 -10.48 9.51 18.76
C LEU A 120 -10.14 10.12 17.40
N GLU A 121 -9.12 10.96 17.37
CA GLU A 121 -8.55 11.53 16.14
C GLU A 121 -7.35 10.71 15.71
N LEU A 122 -7.33 10.28 14.44
CA LEU A 122 -6.15 9.74 13.78
C LEU A 122 -5.59 10.84 12.89
N GLN A 123 -4.54 11.48 13.36
CA GLN A 123 -3.87 12.55 12.65
C GLN A 123 -2.75 11.98 11.79
N LEU A 124 -2.78 12.33 10.50
CA LEU A 124 -1.77 11.93 9.53
C LEU A 124 -0.74 13.06 9.37
N GLY A 125 0.53 12.72 9.42
CA GLY A 125 1.63 13.64 9.17
C GLY A 125 2.60 13.08 8.14
N PHE A 126 3.32 14.01 7.45
CA PHE A 126 4.36 13.66 6.50
C PHE A 126 5.67 14.30 6.92
N ASP A 127 6.78 13.53 6.88
CA ASP A 127 8.13 14.01 7.25
C ASP A 127 8.77 14.87 6.16
N PHE A 128 8.04 15.15 5.09
CA PHE A 128 8.48 15.96 3.97
C PHE A 128 7.48 17.08 3.66
N THR A 129 8.00 18.25 3.34
CA THR A 129 7.21 19.45 3.02
C THR A 129 7.52 20.04 1.65
N ASN A 130 8.61 19.58 1.01
CA ASN A 130 9.11 20.12 -0.26
C ASN A 130 8.39 19.47 -1.46
N THR A 131 7.06 19.59 -1.50
CA THR A 131 6.21 19.10 -2.61
C THR A 131 4.95 19.96 -2.68
N THR A 132 4.47 20.21 -3.90
CA THR A 132 3.22 20.92 -4.12
C THR A 132 2.00 20.06 -3.85
N GLY A 133 2.15 18.75 -3.93
CA GLY A 133 1.06 17.77 -3.88
C GLY A 133 0.58 17.36 -2.49
N LEU A 134 1.01 18.01 -1.40
CA LEU A 134 0.61 17.62 -0.04
C LEU A 134 -0.91 17.62 0.17
N ALA A 135 -1.62 18.58 -0.44
CA ALA A 135 -3.07 18.66 -0.31
C ALA A 135 -3.77 17.43 -0.95
N GLN A 136 -3.35 17.04 -2.15
CA GLN A 136 -3.90 15.86 -2.84
C GLN A 136 -3.49 14.56 -2.14
N LEU A 137 -2.26 14.52 -1.64
CA LEU A 137 -1.78 13.38 -0.86
C LEU A 137 -2.55 13.22 0.45
N MET A 138 -2.83 14.32 1.16
CA MET A 138 -3.65 14.30 2.37
C MET A 138 -5.07 13.82 2.08
N GLN A 139 -5.68 14.27 0.98
CA GLN A 139 -6.98 13.78 0.54
C GLN A 139 -6.97 12.27 0.32
N LEU A 140 -5.96 11.76 -0.39
CA LEU A 140 -5.81 10.33 -0.66
C LEU A 140 -5.63 9.54 0.65
N SER A 141 -4.70 9.96 1.49
CA SER A 141 -4.36 9.24 2.73
C SER A 141 -5.50 9.27 3.75
N ALA A 142 -6.17 10.42 3.94
CA ALA A 142 -7.33 10.53 4.84
C ALA A 142 -8.53 9.72 4.31
N GLY A 143 -8.74 9.71 2.99
CA GLY A 143 -9.76 8.86 2.37
C GLY A 143 -9.46 7.35 2.52
N GLN A 144 -8.20 6.94 2.41
CA GLN A 144 -7.77 5.56 2.67
C GLN A 144 -7.95 5.17 4.15
N ALA A 145 -7.60 6.07 5.08
CA ALA A 145 -7.83 5.86 6.51
C ALA A 145 -9.34 5.71 6.82
N TYR A 146 -10.18 6.58 6.24
CA TYR A 146 -11.63 6.44 6.32
C TYR A 146 -12.12 5.09 5.83
N ASN A 147 -11.69 4.67 4.64
CA ASN A 147 -12.07 3.38 4.05
C ASN A 147 -11.66 2.21 4.93
N THR A 148 -10.46 2.28 5.50
CA THR A 148 -9.92 1.26 6.40
C THR A 148 -10.80 1.09 7.64
N ILE A 149 -11.13 2.19 8.32
CA ILE A 149 -11.97 2.15 9.53
C ILE A 149 -13.41 1.78 9.20
N ALA A 150 -13.98 2.36 8.12
CA ALA A 150 -15.36 2.06 7.69
C ALA A 150 -15.57 0.58 7.36
N GLN A 151 -14.54 -0.12 6.88
CA GLN A 151 -14.59 -1.56 6.62
C GLN A 151 -14.37 -2.42 7.87
N MET A 152 -13.80 -1.86 8.94
CA MET A 152 -13.58 -2.57 10.20
C MET A 152 -14.70 -2.34 11.23
N VAL A 153 -15.57 -1.38 11.00
CA VAL A 153 -16.66 -1.04 11.93
C VAL A 153 -18.00 -1.20 11.26
N GLU A 154 -18.83 -2.11 11.76
CA GLU A 154 -20.22 -2.22 11.31
C GLU A 154 -20.99 -0.92 11.58
N ASN A 155 -21.73 -0.46 10.58
CA ASN A 155 -22.60 0.70 10.70
C ASN A 155 -21.87 1.96 11.21
N ALA A 156 -20.72 2.29 10.63
CA ALA A 156 -19.97 3.51 10.97
C ALA A 156 -20.84 4.79 10.87
N GLY A 157 -21.87 4.76 10.01
CA GLY A 157 -22.82 5.86 9.84
C GLY A 157 -22.12 7.20 9.63
N THR A 158 -22.70 8.27 10.13
CA THR A 158 -22.15 9.62 10.01
C THR A 158 -21.12 9.98 11.09
N GLN A 159 -20.77 9.05 11.98
CA GLN A 159 -19.86 9.32 13.11
C GLN A 159 -18.39 9.28 12.69
N LEU A 160 -18.04 8.60 11.59
CA LEU A 160 -16.70 8.62 11.02
C LEU A 160 -16.57 9.84 10.10
N LYS A 161 -15.57 10.69 10.36
CA LYS A 161 -15.32 11.93 9.60
C LYS A 161 -13.93 11.95 9.02
N ILE A 162 -13.81 12.54 7.83
CA ILE A 162 -12.54 12.89 7.17
C ILE A 162 -12.26 14.36 7.48
N HIS A 163 -11.07 14.65 7.97
CA HIS A 163 -10.58 15.99 8.25
C HIS A 163 -9.53 16.40 7.22
N LEU A 164 -9.74 17.54 6.57
CA LEU A 164 -8.83 18.11 5.59
C LEU A 164 -8.46 19.54 5.97
N PRO A 165 -7.16 19.86 6.13
CA PRO A 165 -6.72 21.21 6.48
C PRO A 165 -7.01 22.25 5.40
N GLN A 166 -7.09 21.83 4.15
CA GLN A 166 -7.36 22.70 3.01
C GLN A 166 -8.75 23.36 3.09
N ALA A 167 -8.86 24.54 2.53
CA ALA A 167 -10.14 25.23 2.41
C ALA A 167 -11.12 24.48 1.51
N LEU A 168 -12.41 24.67 1.75
CA LEU A 168 -13.46 24.15 0.88
C LEU A 168 -13.27 24.70 -0.55
N PRO A 169 -13.12 23.83 -1.57
CA PRO A 169 -13.00 24.29 -2.96
C PRO A 169 -14.22 25.11 -3.39
N GLU A 170 -13.99 26.21 -4.09
CA GLU A 170 -15.06 27.12 -4.51
C GLU A 170 -16.08 26.40 -5.42
N ALA A 171 -15.59 25.59 -6.36
CA ALA A 171 -16.44 24.79 -7.23
C ALA A 171 -17.39 23.82 -6.47
N LEU A 172 -16.96 23.33 -5.29
CA LEU A 172 -17.80 22.52 -4.41
C LEU A 172 -18.84 23.39 -3.69
N ARG A 173 -18.46 24.60 -3.26
CA ARG A 173 -19.36 25.58 -2.63
C ARG A 173 -20.46 26.02 -3.59
N GLU A 174 -20.12 26.23 -4.84
CA GLU A 174 -21.03 26.66 -5.92
C GLU A 174 -21.88 25.52 -6.49
N GLY A 175 -21.65 24.28 -6.08
CA GLY A 175 -22.34 23.10 -6.60
C GLY A 175 -21.90 22.65 -7.99
N ALA A 176 -20.85 23.27 -8.55
CA ALA A 176 -20.26 22.86 -9.81
C ALA A 176 -19.43 21.57 -9.70
N LEU A 177 -19.02 21.19 -8.47
CA LEU A 177 -18.30 19.97 -8.13
C LEU A 177 -19.11 19.21 -7.08
N GLN A 178 -19.00 17.89 -7.07
CA GLN A 178 -19.61 17.03 -6.06
C GLN A 178 -18.57 16.15 -5.38
N LEU A 179 -18.74 15.93 -4.08
CA LEU A 179 -17.98 14.91 -3.36
C LEU A 179 -18.26 13.53 -3.95
N PRO A 180 -17.29 12.60 -3.89
CA PRO A 180 -17.60 11.19 -4.09
C PRO A 180 -18.75 10.75 -3.18
N GLU A 181 -19.72 10.02 -3.73
CA GLU A 181 -20.94 9.61 -3.01
C GLU A 181 -20.63 9.01 -1.63
N LYS A 182 -19.62 8.17 -1.57
CA LYS A 182 -19.12 7.52 -0.35
C LYS A 182 -18.74 8.49 0.77
N TYR A 183 -18.39 9.74 0.44
CA TYR A 183 -17.89 10.73 1.40
C TYR A 183 -18.84 11.89 1.64
N VAL A 184 -20.02 11.86 1.04
CA VAL A 184 -21.06 12.90 1.26
C VAL A 184 -21.48 12.90 2.73
N GLY A 185 -21.40 14.08 3.37
CA GLY A 185 -21.68 14.24 4.80
C GLY A 185 -20.55 13.79 5.75
N HIS A 186 -19.42 13.33 5.21
CA HIS A 186 -18.28 12.81 6.01
C HIS A 186 -17.06 13.72 5.99
N VAL A 187 -16.91 14.65 5.05
CA VAL A 187 -15.72 15.49 4.89
C VAL A 187 -15.88 16.84 5.57
N LEU A 188 -14.88 17.19 6.38
CA LEU A 188 -14.74 18.48 7.06
C LEU A 188 -13.50 19.19 6.49
N PHE A 189 -13.74 20.30 5.80
CA PHE A 189 -12.69 21.16 5.26
C PHE A 189 -12.29 22.25 6.28
N GLY A 190 -11.09 22.80 6.15
CA GLY A 190 -10.57 23.84 7.06
C GLY A 190 -10.29 23.30 8.46
N SER A 191 -10.08 22.00 8.61
CA SER A 191 -9.78 21.37 9.89
C SER A 191 -8.35 21.67 10.33
N HIS A 192 -8.10 21.66 11.63
CA HIS A 192 -6.78 21.92 12.21
C HIS A 192 -5.79 20.74 12.00
N PHE A 193 -6.27 19.58 11.58
CA PHE A 193 -5.45 18.42 11.22
C PHE A 193 -5.97 17.74 9.95
N GLY A 194 -5.13 16.88 9.36
CA GLY A 194 -5.50 15.99 8.29
C GLY A 194 -5.60 14.56 8.79
N GLY A 195 -6.67 13.86 8.46
CA GLY A 195 -6.89 12.49 8.93
C GLY A 195 -8.35 12.14 9.11
N VAL A 196 -8.67 11.38 10.15
CA VAL A 196 -10.05 10.96 10.45
C VAL A 196 -10.36 11.04 11.93
N SER A 197 -11.66 11.18 12.28
CA SER A 197 -12.14 11.07 13.64
C SER A 197 -13.37 10.18 13.74
N PHE A 198 -13.51 9.51 14.89
CA PHE A 198 -14.62 8.62 15.20
C PHE A 198 -14.79 8.48 16.71
N PRO A 199 -15.92 7.93 17.23
CA PRO A 199 -16.12 7.75 18.66
C PRO A 199 -15.01 6.90 19.31
N LEU A 200 -14.44 7.39 20.42
CA LEU A 200 -13.41 6.69 21.20
C LEU A 200 -13.87 5.28 21.64
N SER A 201 -15.16 5.12 21.88
CA SER A 201 -15.78 3.83 22.24
C SER A 201 -15.59 2.74 21.18
N TRP A 202 -15.27 3.10 19.94
CA TRP A 202 -15.00 2.12 18.89
C TRP A 202 -13.66 1.42 19.04
N ALA A 203 -12.71 2.04 19.74
CA ALA A 203 -11.38 1.46 19.94
C ALA A 203 -11.42 0.05 20.58
N GLY A 204 -12.40 -0.22 21.46
CA GLY A 204 -12.60 -1.53 22.07
C GLY A 204 -13.44 -2.52 21.26
N ARG A 205 -13.94 -2.14 20.08
CA ARG A 205 -14.73 -3.04 19.23
C ARG A 205 -13.84 -4.03 18.51
N LYS A 206 -14.35 -5.25 18.35
CA LYS A 206 -13.70 -6.24 17.47
C LYS A 206 -13.85 -5.79 16.01
N PRO A 207 -12.75 -5.80 15.23
CA PRO A 207 -12.85 -5.46 13.81
C PRO A 207 -13.79 -6.40 13.07
N HIS A 208 -14.69 -5.82 12.27
CA HIS A 208 -15.57 -6.58 11.38
C HIS A 208 -14.81 -7.02 10.14
N TYR A 209 -15.15 -8.21 9.62
CA TYR A 209 -14.53 -8.77 8.42
C TYR A 209 -15.59 -9.10 7.39
N ASP A 210 -15.50 -8.47 6.26
CA ASP A 210 -16.22 -8.92 5.07
C ASP A 210 -15.38 -9.99 4.35
N GLU A 211 -15.66 -11.26 4.68
CA GLU A 211 -15.02 -12.41 4.02
C GLU A 211 -15.27 -12.43 2.51
N GLN A 212 -16.41 -11.93 2.06
CA GLN A 212 -16.77 -11.91 0.65
C GLN A 212 -15.88 -10.92 -0.10
N LEU A 213 -15.65 -9.73 0.44
CA LEU A 213 -14.75 -8.72 -0.13
C LEU A 213 -13.32 -9.27 -0.28
N LEU A 214 -12.86 -10.03 0.72
CA LEU A 214 -11.55 -10.70 0.64
C LEU A 214 -11.51 -11.76 -0.47
N ARG A 215 -12.54 -12.61 -0.55
CA ARG A 215 -12.63 -13.63 -1.60
C ARG A 215 -12.67 -13.00 -2.99
N GLU A 216 -13.47 -11.96 -3.18
CA GLU A 216 -13.57 -11.25 -4.45
C GLU A 216 -12.24 -10.60 -4.84
N HIS A 217 -11.54 -9.96 -3.88
CA HIS A 217 -10.22 -9.39 -4.13
C HIS A 217 -9.20 -10.47 -4.52
N PHE A 218 -9.13 -11.57 -3.79
CA PHE A 218 -8.23 -12.66 -4.13
C PHE A 218 -8.58 -13.27 -5.49
N GLN A 219 -9.86 -13.42 -5.82
CA GLN A 219 -10.28 -13.94 -7.13
C GLN A 219 -9.94 -12.96 -8.27
N GLN A 220 -10.14 -11.66 -8.09
CA GLN A 220 -9.73 -10.66 -9.08
C GLN A 220 -8.22 -10.65 -9.27
N ARG A 221 -7.47 -10.77 -8.18
CA ARG A 221 -6.01 -10.84 -8.23
C ARG A 221 -5.51 -12.10 -8.93
N ILE A 222 -6.16 -13.24 -8.68
CA ILE A 222 -5.88 -14.50 -9.38
C ILE A 222 -6.14 -14.34 -10.88
N LYS A 223 -7.30 -13.82 -11.29
CA LYS A 223 -7.62 -13.55 -12.71
C LYS A 223 -6.61 -12.62 -13.36
N MET A 224 -6.18 -11.58 -12.65
CA MET A 224 -5.14 -10.67 -13.13
C MET A 224 -3.81 -11.41 -13.33
N LEU A 225 -3.41 -12.26 -12.37
CA LEU A 225 -2.18 -13.05 -12.46
C LEU A 225 -2.25 -14.09 -13.58
N GLU A 226 -3.38 -14.76 -13.75
CA GLU A 226 -3.61 -15.67 -14.83
C GLU A 226 -3.54 -14.99 -16.21
N SER A 227 -4.01 -13.72 -16.31
CA SER A 227 -3.92 -12.94 -17.55
C SER A 227 -2.49 -12.47 -17.86
N ILE A 228 -1.70 -12.16 -16.82
CA ILE A 228 -0.30 -11.71 -16.96
C ILE A 228 0.64 -12.91 -17.17
N TYR A 229 0.35 -14.04 -16.54
CA TYR A 229 1.18 -15.25 -16.56
C TYR A 229 0.36 -16.51 -16.92
N PRO A 230 -0.24 -16.60 -18.09
CA PRO A 230 -1.07 -17.75 -18.47
C PRO A 230 -0.22 -19.03 -18.46
N GLY A 231 -0.63 -19.98 -17.64
CA GLY A 231 0.00 -21.29 -17.54
C GLY A 231 1.34 -21.35 -16.80
N ASN A 232 1.81 -20.23 -16.18
CA ASN A 232 3.08 -20.22 -15.45
C ASN A 232 2.85 -20.20 -13.93
N LEU A 233 2.67 -21.39 -13.35
CA LEU A 233 2.44 -21.55 -11.92
C LEU A 233 3.58 -20.97 -11.07
N GLN A 234 4.84 -21.14 -11.48
CA GLN A 234 5.99 -20.61 -10.74
C GLN A 234 5.97 -19.08 -10.66
N ALA A 235 5.59 -18.39 -11.76
CA ALA A 235 5.47 -16.93 -11.77
C ALA A 235 4.32 -16.46 -10.86
N GLN A 236 3.17 -17.14 -10.88
CA GLN A 236 2.05 -16.88 -9.99
C GLN A 236 2.44 -17.06 -8.51
N VAL A 237 3.13 -18.16 -8.19
CA VAL A 237 3.63 -18.44 -6.84
C VAL A 237 4.62 -17.37 -6.39
N ARG A 238 5.60 -16.99 -7.22
CA ARG A 238 6.58 -15.96 -6.90
C ARG A 238 5.93 -14.61 -6.65
N HIS A 239 4.91 -14.26 -7.43
CA HIS A 239 4.17 -13.02 -7.22
C HIS A 239 3.47 -13.00 -5.87
N ILE A 240 2.75 -14.08 -5.50
CA ILE A 240 2.08 -14.17 -4.19
C ILE A 240 3.10 -14.18 -3.05
N ILE A 241 4.24 -14.86 -3.21
CA ILE A 241 5.34 -14.81 -2.25
C ILE A 241 5.80 -13.37 -2.04
N SER A 242 6.05 -12.61 -3.12
CA SER A 242 6.50 -11.21 -3.02
C SER A 242 5.54 -10.35 -2.23
N ASN A 243 4.24 -10.60 -2.36
CA ASN A 243 3.19 -9.89 -1.65
C ASN A 243 3.11 -10.26 -0.16
N LEU A 244 3.39 -11.53 0.20
CA LEU A 244 3.28 -12.04 1.56
C LEU A 244 4.57 -11.84 2.39
N LEU A 245 5.72 -11.62 1.75
CA LEU A 245 7.00 -11.47 2.46
C LEU A 245 6.99 -10.37 3.52
N PRO A 246 6.46 -9.16 3.26
CA PRO A 246 6.47 -8.09 4.25
C PRO A 246 5.66 -8.38 5.52
N SER A 247 4.64 -9.23 5.43
CA SER A 247 3.84 -9.62 6.61
C SER A 247 4.55 -10.62 7.53
N GLY A 248 5.68 -11.20 7.10
CA GLY A 248 6.37 -12.27 7.83
C GLY A 248 5.63 -13.62 7.83
N GLU A 249 4.45 -13.70 7.24
CA GLU A 249 3.55 -14.87 7.28
C GLU A 249 3.55 -15.68 5.98
N CYS A 250 4.59 -15.52 5.14
CA CYS A 250 4.69 -16.22 3.88
C CYS A 250 4.95 -17.71 4.09
N ASN A 251 3.90 -18.52 3.99
CA ASN A 251 3.94 -19.99 4.04
C ASN A 251 3.16 -20.60 2.86
N ILE A 252 3.30 -21.91 2.68
CA ILE A 252 2.69 -22.61 1.54
C ILE A 252 1.16 -22.62 1.63
N GLU A 253 0.61 -22.63 2.83
CA GLU A 253 -0.83 -22.61 3.10
C GLU A 253 -1.45 -21.31 2.58
N ARG A 254 -0.88 -20.17 2.92
CA ARG A 254 -1.34 -18.85 2.44
C ARG A 254 -1.16 -18.67 0.94
N VAL A 255 -0.04 -19.13 0.39
CA VAL A 255 0.19 -19.08 -1.07
C VAL A 255 -0.81 -19.96 -1.80
N ALA A 256 -1.10 -21.16 -1.27
CA ALA A 256 -2.08 -22.06 -1.86
C ALA A 256 -3.51 -21.47 -1.83
N VAL A 257 -3.89 -20.83 -0.70
CA VAL A 257 -5.15 -20.07 -0.61
C VAL A 257 -5.20 -18.98 -1.68
N GLY A 258 -4.12 -18.23 -1.85
CA GLY A 258 -4.00 -17.18 -2.87
C GLY A 258 -4.17 -17.70 -4.31
N LEU A 259 -3.92 -18.98 -4.57
CA LEU A 259 -4.11 -19.65 -5.86
C LEU A 259 -5.41 -20.48 -5.93
N ASN A 260 -6.24 -20.43 -4.90
CA ASN A 260 -7.43 -21.27 -4.75
C ASN A 260 -7.11 -22.77 -4.89
N LEU A 261 -5.97 -23.20 -4.34
CA LEU A 261 -5.48 -24.56 -4.37
C LEU A 261 -5.35 -25.10 -2.94
N HIS A 262 -5.50 -26.42 -2.80
CA HIS A 262 -5.07 -27.08 -1.57
C HIS A 262 -3.53 -27.14 -1.50
N PRO A 263 -2.86 -26.92 -0.33
CA PRO A 263 -1.40 -26.89 -0.23
C PRO A 263 -0.71 -28.13 -0.83
N ARG A 264 -1.27 -29.33 -0.65
CA ARG A 264 -0.76 -30.57 -1.25
C ARG A 264 -0.82 -30.57 -2.78
N VAL A 265 -1.87 -29.94 -3.35
CA VAL A 265 -2.02 -29.82 -4.82
C VAL A 265 -0.96 -28.84 -5.36
N LEU A 266 -0.77 -27.71 -4.69
CA LEU A 266 0.28 -26.74 -5.04
C LEU A 266 1.65 -27.41 -5.00
N GLN A 267 1.97 -28.12 -3.92
CA GLN A 267 3.25 -28.81 -3.76
C GLN A 267 3.49 -29.83 -4.87
N LYS A 268 2.47 -30.66 -5.20
CA LYS A 268 2.56 -31.65 -6.27
C LYS A 268 2.76 -31.03 -7.65
N ARG A 269 2.06 -29.92 -7.94
CA ARG A 269 2.23 -29.18 -9.21
C ARG A 269 3.62 -28.59 -9.35
N LEU A 270 4.14 -27.94 -8.28
CA LEU A 270 5.50 -27.37 -8.28
C LEU A 270 6.57 -28.47 -8.48
N GLN A 271 6.40 -29.63 -7.82
CA GLN A 271 7.28 -30.78 -8.03
C GLN A 271 7.23 -31.29 -9.48
N GLY A 272 6.04 -31.30 -10.10
CA GLY A 272 5.89 -31.63 -11.53
C GLY A 272 6.59 -30.66 -12.48
N GLU A 273 6.79 -29.38 -12.05
CA GLU A 273 7.56 -28.36 -12.76
C GLU A 273 9.05 -28.34 -12.36
N GLY A 274 9.52 -29.31 -11.58
CA GLY A 274 10.93 -29.43 -11.18
C GLY A 274 11.37 -28.44 -10.11
N THR A 275 10.45 -27.87 -9.32
CA THR A 275 10.76 -26.90 -8.27
C THR A 275 9.97 -27.16 -6.99
N SER A 276 10.28 -26.43 -5.92
CA SER A 276 9.55 -26.46 -4.64
C SER A 276 9.18 -25.06 -4.18
N PHE A 277 8.16 -24.96 -3.31
CA PHE A 277 7.80 -23.70 -2.66
C PHE A 277 8.99 -23.07 -1.94
N ARG A 278 9.81 -23.87 -1.26
CA ARG A 278 11.00 -23.41 -0.53
C ARG A 278 12.04 -22.78 -1.47
N GLU A 279 12.27 -23.38 -2.62
CA GLU A 279 13.18 -22.84 -3.63
C GLU A 279 12.67 -21.53 -4.22
N LEU A 280 11.39 -21.48 -4.57
CA LEU A 280 10.76 -20.25 -5.08
C LEU A 280 10.80 -19.13 -4.03
N LEU A 281 10.51 -19.43 -2.76
CA LEU A 281 10.59 -18.47 -1.66
C LEU A 281 12.02 -17.92 -1.51
N GLN A 282 13.03 -18.78 -1.52
CA GLN A 282 14.42 -18.34 -1.41
C GLN A 282 14.87 -17.52 -2.62
N ARG A 283 14.51 -17.93 -3.83
CA ARG A 283 14.83 -17.21 -5.07
C ARG A 283 14.16 -15.83 -5.09
N THR A 284 12.89 -15.74 -4.75
CA THR A 284 12.15 -14.48 -4.68
C THR A 284 12.75 -13.53 -3.65
N ARG A 285 13.09 -14.01 -2.45
CA ARG A 285 13.79 -13.23 -1.43
C ARG A 285 15.12 -12.68 -1.92
N MET A 286 15.91 -13.50 -2.61
CA MET A 286 17.20 -13.11 -3.17
C MET A 286 17.04 -12.03 -4.25
N GLU A 287 16.13 -12.23 -5.21
CA GLU A 287 15.87 -11.29 -6.30
C GLU A 287 15.43 -9.90 -5.77
N ILE A 288 14.54 -9.89 -4.79
CA ILE A 288 14.08 -8.65 -4.14
C ILE A 288 15.22 -7.99 -3.38
N ALA A 289 16.01 -8.77 -2.61
CA ALA A 289 17.15 -8.26 -1.85
C ALA A 289 18.19 -7.60 -2.77
N GLN A 290 18.57 -8.26 -3.84
CA GLN A 290 19.54 -7.73 -4.79
C GLN A 290 19.07 -6.42 -5.42
N ARG A 291 17.81 -6.37 -5.88
CA ARG A 291 17.19 -5.16 -6.46
C ARG A 291 17.21 -3.98 -5.50
N HIS A 292 16.78 -4.19 -4.24
CA HIS A 292 16.76 -3.12 -3.24
C HIS A 292 18.17 -2.68 -2.80
N LEU A 293 19.12 -3.58 -2.76
CA LEU A 293 20.51 -3.23 -2.44
C LEU A 293 21.21 -2.47 -3.56
N GLN A 294 20.83 -2.71 -4.82
CA GLN A 294 21.37 -2.01 -6.00
C GLN A 294 20.77 -0.62 -6.18
N HIS A 295 19.47 -0.46 -6.04
CA HIS A 295 18.75 0.75 -6.44
C HIS A 295 18.02 1.44 -5.28
N GLY A 296 17.92 0.80 -4.12
CA GLY A 296 17.17 1.29 -2.96
C GLY A 296 18.05 1.83 -1.84
N GLN A 297 17.45 2.67 -0.98
CA GLN A 297 18.11 3.24 0.20
C GLN A 297 17.64 2.59 1.52
N LEU A 298 16.83 1.52 1.45
CA LEU A 298 16.39 0.79 2.65
C LEU A 298 17.60 0.32 3.47
N SER A 299 17.53 0.46 4.77
CA SER A 299 18.53 -0.14 5.65
C SER A 299 18.56 -1.67 5.48
N VAL A 300 19.68 -2.31 5.78
CA VAL A 300 19.77 -3.79 5.75
C VAL A 300 18.79 -4.41 6.72
N THR A 301 18.49 -3.73 7.83
CA THR A 301 17.51 -4.15 8.84
C THR A 301 16.09 -4.12 8.28
N ASP A 302 15.68 -3.00 7.70
CA ASP A 302 14.33 -2.86 7.11
C ASP A 302 14.14 -3.83 5.95
N LEU A 303 15.17 -4.02 5.14
CA LEU A 303 15.14 -4.99 4.05
C LEU A 303 14.94 -6.42 4.56
N ALA A 304 15.64 -6.81 5.65
CA ALA A 304 15.47 -8.11 6.26
C ALA A 304 14.03 -8.33 6.76
N LEU A 305 13.47 -7.35 7.44
CA LEU A 305 12.07 -7.38 7.92
C LEU A 305 11.09 -7.49 6.73
N ASN A 306 11.27 -6.67 5.69
CA ASN A 306 10.45 -6.72 4.47
C ASN A 306 10.53 -8.05 3.71
N LEU A 307 11.60 -8.79 3.89
CA LEU A 307 11.76 -10.14 3.36
C LEU A 307 11.23 -11.24 4.29
N GLY A 308 10.58 -10.86 5.38
CA GLY A 308 9.98 -11.77 6.36
C GLY A 308 11.03 -12.54 7.17
N TYR A 309 12.17 -11.92 7.48
CA TYR A 309 13.14 -12.46 8.42
C TYR A 309 12.94 -11.86 9.80
N ALA A 310 12.80 -12.69 10.81
CA ALA A 310 12.71 -12.25 12.20
C ALA A 310 14.05 -11.69 12.74
N ASP A 311 15.17 -12.01 12.07
CA ASP A 311 16.52 -11.63 12.50
C ASP A 311 17.37 -11.25 11.28
N VAL A 312 17.94 -10.05 11.33
CA VAL A 312 18.86 -9.49 10.31
C VAL A 312 20.12 -10.34 10.13
N ALA A 313 20.59 -11.00 11.21
CA ALA A 313 21.77 -11.87 11.12
C ALA A 313 21.48 -13.14 10.30
N ILE A 314 20.24 -13.66 10.38
CA ILE A 314 19.79 -14.78 9.56
C ILE A 314 19.72 -14.37 8.09
N PHE A 315 19.14 -13.21 7.81
CA PHE A 315 19.12 -12.64 6.44
C PHE A 315 20.53 -12.46 5.90
N SER A 316 21.43 -11.83 6.65
CA SER A 316 22.80 -11.54 6.21
C SER A 316 23.59 -12.82 5.90
N ARG A 317 23.45 -13.87 6.71
CA ARG A 317 24.06 -15.19 6.47
C ARG A 317 23.52 -15.84 5.21
N ASN A 318 22.19 -15.81 5.01
CA ASN A 318 21.55 -16.37 3.83
C ASN A 318 21.98 -15.61 2.57
N PHE A 319 21.96 -14.28 2.61
CA PHE A 319 22.37 -13.44 1.49
C PHE A 319 23.83 -13.67 1.09
N LYS A 320 24.73 -13.76 2.08
CA LYS A 320 26.15 -14.09 1.83
C LYS A 320 26.31 -15.48 1.22
N ARG A 321 25.51 -16.47 1.64
CA ARG A 321 25.52 -17.81 1.06
C ARG A 321 25.07 -17.82 -0.39
N TRP A 322 24.13 -16.95 -0.77
CA TRP A 322 23.61 -16.88 -2.14
C TRP A 322 24.52 -16.09 -3.11
N THR A 323 25.12 -15.01 -2.63
CA THR A 323 25.82 -14.03 -3.46
C THR A 323 27.34 -14.02 -3.27
N GLY A 324 27.83 -14.66 -2.23
CA GLY A 324 29.24 -14.61 -1.82
C GLY A 324 29.59 -13.37 -0.98
N PHE A 325 28.75 -12.34 -0.94
CA PHE A 325 29.00 -11.06 -0.26
C PHE A 325 27.98 -10.78 0.84
N SER A 326 28.39 -10.02 1.87
CA SER A 326 27.43 -9.48 2.83
C SER A 326 26.53 -8.44 2.14
N PRO A 327 25.27 -8.20 2.64
CA PRO A 327 24.37 -7.20 2.07
C PRO A 327 25.00 -5.82 1.91
N SER A 328 25.71 -5.35 2.94
CA SER A 328 26.39 -4.04 2.92
C SER A 328 27.51 -3.98 1.87
N ARG A 329 28.31 -5.05 1.74
CA ARG A 329 29.36 -5.13 0.73
C ARG A 329 28.81 -5.23 -0.69
N TRP A 330 27.70 -5.98 -0.87
CA TRP A 330 26.98 -6.04 -2.14
C TRP A 330 26.49 -4.67 -2.57
N ARG A 331 25.89 -3.91 -1.64
CA ARG A 331 25.43 -2.54 -1.88
C ARG A 331 26.57 -1.64 -2.35
N ALA A 332 27.69 -1.62 -1.61
CA ALA A 332 28.85 -0.81 -1.98
C ALA A 332 29.35 -1.11 -3.38
N LEU A 333 29.49 -2.40 -3.74
CA LEU A 333 30.00 -2.82 -5.05
C LEU A 333 29.08 -2.43 -6.23
N HIS A 334 27.76 -2.28 -6.01
CA HIS A 334 26.80 -2.04 -7.09
C HIS A 334 26.28 -0.60 -7.12
N GLN A 335 26.52 0.21 -6.08
CA GLN A 335 26.22 1.65 -6.05
C GLN A 335 27.40 2.50 -6.55
N GLU A 336 28.64 2.00 -6.53
CA GLU A 336 29.82 2.67 -7.08
C GLU A 336 29.90 2.65 -8.62
N GLY A 337 28.97 1.99 -9.32
CA GLY A 337 28.97 1.81 -10.78
C GLY A 337 28.17 2.82 -11.60
N GLU A 338 27.50 3.81 -11.00
CA GLU A 338 26.88 4.91 -11.75
C GLU A 338 27.84 6.11 -11.74
N PRO A 339 28.33 6.59 -12.89
CA PRO A 339 29.08 7.84 -12.96
C PRO A 339 28.16 9.01 -12.60
N ARG A 340 28.66 9.88 -11.74
CA ARG A 340 28.03 11.15 -11.30
C ARG A 340 27.81 12.10 -12.47
#